data_0f35608d203df53530ca60861543d3a8
#
_entry.id   0f35608d203df53530ca60861543d3a8
#
_cell.length_a   1.000
_cell.length_b   1.000
_cell.length_c   1.000
_cell.angle_alpha   90.00
_cell.angle_beta   90.00
_cell.angle_gamma   90.00
#
_symmetry.space_group_name_H-M   'P 1'
#
loop_
_entity.id
_entity.type
_entity.pdbx_description
1 polymer ?
#
loop_
_entity_poly.entity_id
_entity_poly.type
_entity_poly.pdbx_seq_one_letter_code
_entity_poly.pdbx_strand_id
1 'polypeptide(L)'
;MIEFSLFNLMGFRTRGAPVRDILADTVALVQHAEDRGFDAAWFAEHHFSNYCICPSPLLMVSHCAGLTSRIHLGPAVIVVPLYQPVRLLEDIGMVAGLCGDRLRLGIGSGYQPFEFDRFEAELDHSKPALDEFIRLMDAAYASETFAFEGDITNLPETSITTRPPQLLPIWIAGDSEATHRLAARRSYTPIITGRGSGSDYLGDMRARID
;
A
#
# COMPACT_ATOMS: atom_id res chain seq x y z
N MET A 1 6.21 10.23 -19.70
CA MET A 1 5.77 8.94 -20.28
C MET A 1 4.60 8.46 -19.43
N ILE A 2 3.53 7.93 -20.04
CA ILE A 2 2.38 7.38 -19.30
C ILE A 2 2.73 5.94 -18.96
N GLU A 3 2.55 5.54 -17.69
CA GLU A 3 2.69 4.16 -17.23
C GLU A 3 1.32 3.50 -17.12
N PHE A 4 1.23 2.23 -17.51
CA PHE A 4 0.02 1.43 -17.39
C PHE A 4 0.19 0.38 -16.30
N SER A 5 -0.80 0.28 -15.43
CA SER A 5 -0.73 -0.63 -14.30
C SER A 5 -1.99 -1.49 -14.19
N LEU A 6 -1.81 -2.71 -13.69
CA LEU A 6 -2.90 -3.60 -13.31
C LEU A 6 -3.27 -3.34 -11.84
N PHE A 7 -4.55 -3.11 -11.55
CA PHE A 7 -5.06 -3.01 -10.18
C PHE A 7 -5.90 -4.24 -9.83
N ASN A 8 -5.49 -4.97 -8.81
CA ASN A 8 -6.13 -6.22 -8.38
C ASN A 8 -7.01 -5.99 -7.14
N LEU A 9 -8.31 -6.06 -7.32
CA LEU A 9 -9.29 -5.96 -6.24
C LEU A 9 -9.69 -7.34 -5.67
N MET A 10 -9.43 -8.43 -6.34
CA MET A 10 -9.52 -9.83 -5.87
C MET A 10 -10.88 -10.20 -5.23
N GLY A 11 -11.99 -9.81 -5.83
CA GLY A 11 -13.31 -10.16 -5.33
C GLY A 11 -13.82 -11.53 -5.87
N PHE A 12 -14.73 -12.18 -5.14
CA PHE A 12 -15.42 -13.36 -5.64
C PHE A 12 -16.38 -12.98 -6.77
N ARG A 13 -16.10 -13.40 -7.98
CA ARG A 13 -17.04 -13.27 -9.11
C ARG A 13 -18.17 -14.28 -9.01
N THR A 14 -17.85 -15.49 -8.54
CA THR A 14 -18.80 -16.56 -8.31
C THR A 14 -18.83 -16.90 -6.83
N ARG A 15 -20.02 -16.83 -6.21
CA ARG A 15 -20.18 -17.16 -4.79
C ARG A 15 -19.73 -18.61 -4.54
N GLY A 16 -18.85 -18.77 -3.54
CA GLY A 16 -18.31 -20.07 -3.16
C GLY A 16 -17.13 -20.56 -4.03
N ALA A 17 -16.60 -19.70 -4.93
CA ALA A 17 -15.34 -20.00 -5.60
C ALA A 17 -14.22 -20.21 -4.56
N PRO A 18 -13.36 -21.22 -4.72
CA PRO A 18 -12.24 -21.43 -3.82
C PRO A 18 -11.29 -20.21 -3.81
N VAL A 19 -10.89 -19.77 -2.64
CA VAL A 19 -9.91 -18.67 -2.48
C VAL A 19 -8.63 -18.98 -3.26
N ARG A 20 -8.19 -20.23 -3.26
CA ARG A 20 -7.02 -20.68 -4.01
C ARG A 20 -7.09 -20.32 -5.49
N ASP A 21 -8.24 -20.46 -6.11
CA ASP A 21 -8.41 -20.20 -7.55
C ASP A 21 -8.32 -18.70 -7.83
N ILE A 22 -8.89 -17.86 -6.96
CA ILE A 22 -8.78 -16.39 -7.08
C ILE A 22 -7.33 -15.94 -6.95
N LEU A 23 -6.59 -16.52 -6.00
CA LEU A 23 -5.16 -16.22 -5.82
C LEU A 23 -4.35 -16.65 -7.06
N ALA A 24 -4.61 -17.86 -7.59
CA ALA A 24 -3.95 -18.37 -8.79
C ALA A 24 -4.26 -17.52 -10.02
N ASP A 25 -5.51 -17.14 -10.23
CA ASP A 25 -5.94 -16.27 -11.33
C ASP A 25 -5.27 -14.88 -11.23
N THR A 26 -5.16 -14.34 -10.01
CA THR A 26 -4.49 -13.06 -9.79
C THR A 26 -3.01 -13.14 -10.14
N VAL A 27 -2.32 -14.18 -9.75
CA VAL A 27 -0.92 -14.41 -10.12
C VAL A 27 -0.77 -14.53 -11.64
N ALA A 28 -1.62 -15.32 -12.29
CA ALA A 28 -1.60 -15.47 -13.74
C ALA A 28 -1.85 -14.13 -14.46
N LEU A 29 -2.75 -13.29 -13.95
CA LEU A 29 -3.00 -11.95 -14.48
C LEU A 29 -1.77 -11.04 -14.35
N VAL A 30 -1.05 -11.09 -13.22
CA VAL A 30 0.17 -10.31 -13.02
C VAL A 30 1.28 -10.73 -13.98
N GLN A 31 1.50 -12.04 -14.15
CA GLN A 31 2.46 -12.57 -15.12
C GLN A 31 2.09 -12.17 -16.56
N HIS A 32 0.81 -12.28 -16.90
CA HIS A 32 0.33 -11.85 -18.21
C HIS A 32 0.49 -10.35 -18.43
N ALA A 33 0.24 -9.52 -17.41
CA ALA A 33 0.49 -8.08 -17.48
C ALA A 33 1.97 -7.77 -17.71
N GLU A 34 2.88 -8.49 -17.04
CA GLU A 34 4.32 -8.38 -17.27
C GLU A 34 4.68 -8.71 -18.73
N ASP A 35 4.16 -9.81 -19.27
CA ASP A 35 4.38 -10.23 -20.66
C ASP A 35 3.87 -9.22 -21.67
N ARG A 36 2.79 -8.50 -21.33
CA ARG A 36 2.17 -7.45 -22.17
C ARG A 36 2.77 -6.07 -22.00
N GLY A 37 3.80 -5.93 -21.17
CA GLY A 37 4.53 -4.69 -21.03
C GLY A 37 3.90 -3.69 -20.05
N PHE A 38 3.03 -4.12 -19.16
CA PHE A 38 2.56 -3.27 -18.08
C PHE A 38 3.72 -2.89 -17.15
N ASP A 39 3.64 -1.70 -16.58
CA ASP A 39 4.68 -1.12 -15.74
C ASP A 39 4.58 -1.58 -14.29
N ALA A 40 3.36 -1.74 -13.76
CA ALA A 40 3.15 -2.16 -12.38
C ALA A 40 1.90 -3.02 -12.19
N ALA A 41 1.90 -3.82 -11.11
CA ALA A 41 0.72 -4.49 -10.59
C ALA A 41 0.52 -4.12 -9.12
N TRP A 42 -0.70 -3.73 -8.79
CA TRP A 42 -1.11 -3.25 -7.49
C TRP A 42 -2.13 -4.19 -6.86
N PHE A 43 -2.07 -4.34 -5.53
CA PHE A 43 -2.97 -5.17 -4.74
C PHE A 43 -3.69 -4.32 -3.70
N ALA A 44 -5.02 -4.32 -3.73
CA ALA A 44 -5.84 -3.67 -2.72
C ALA A 44 -5.79 -4.44 -1.39
N GLU A 45 -6.02 -3.72 -0.28
CA GLU A 45 -6.25 -4.31 1.02
C GLU A 45 -7.68 -4.05 1.48
N HIS A 46 -8.42 -5.12 1.78
CA HIS A 46 -9.70 -5.06 2.45
C HIS A 46 -9.94 -6.33 3.26
N HIS A 47 -10.83 -6.23 4.24
CA HIS A 47 -11.07 -7.27 5.21
C HIS A 47 -12.56 -7.61 5.32
N PHE A 48 -12.85 -8.86 5.73
CA PHE A 48 -14.18 -9.35 6.15
C PHE A 48 -15.30 -9.21 5.12
N SER A 49 -15.02 -8.94 3.87
CA SER A 49 -16.02 -8.75 2.83
C SER A 49 -15.57 -9.31 1.49
N ASN A 50 -16.53 -9.50 0.57
CA ASN A 50 -16.23 -9.90 -0.81
C ASN A 50 -15.82 -8.72 -1.71
N TYR A 51 -15.69 -7.53 -1.17
CA TYR A 51 -15.19 -6.39 -1.94
C TYR A 51 -13.75 -6.62 -2.39
N CYS A 52 -12.92 -7.14 -1.48
CA CYS A 52 -11.59 -7.64 -1.79
C CYS A 52 -11.21 -8.71 -0.76
N ILE A 53 -10.71 -9.85 -1.23
CA ILE A 53 -10.29 -10.95 -0.34
C ILE A 53 -8.80 -10.92 0.00
N CYS A 54 -8.13 -9.82 -0.21
CA CYS A 54 -6.71 -9.66 0.06
C CYS A 54 -6.49 -8.93 1.40
N PRO A 55 -6.34 -9.66 2.52
CA PRO A 55 -6.11 -9.05 3.83
C PRO A 55 -4.65 -8.66 4.06
N SER A 56 -3.73 -9.07 3.19
CA SER A 56 -2.32 -8.73 3.27
C SER A 56 -1.73 -8.58 1.87
N PRO A 57 -1.75 -7.37 1.32
CA PRO A 57 -1.19 -7.10 -0.01
C PRO A 57 0.31 -7.36 -0.07
N LEU A 58 1.05 -7.22 1.04
CA LEU A 58 2.49 -7.53 1.09
C LEU A 58 2.78 -9.02 0.82
N LEU A 59 1.90 -9.93 1.24
CA LEU A 59 2.04 -11.36 0.91
C LEU A 59 1.87 -11.59 -0.60
N MET A 60 0.91 -10.93 -1.23
CA MET A 60 0.72 -11.01 -2.69
C MET A 60 1.91 -10.42 -3.45
N VAL A 61 2.41 -9.27 -3.01
CA VAL A 61 3.61 -8.65 -3.56
C VAL A 61 4.80 -9.61 -3.48
N SER A 62 5.05 -10.19 -2.29
CA SER A 62 6.15 -11.13 -2.07
C SER A 62 6.03 -12.37 -2.96
N HIS A 63 4.81 -12.94 -3.07
CA HIS A 63 4.57 -14.11 -3.89
C HIS A 63 4.81 -13.81 -5.37
N CYS A 64 4.25 -12.71 -5.88
CA CYS A 64 4.44 -12.31 -7.28
C CYS A 64 5.89 -11.89 -7.58
N ALA A 65 6.63 -11.36 -6.61
CA ALA A 65 8.02 -10.99 -6.79
C ALA A 65 8.91 -12.19 -7.18
N GLY A 66 8.61 -13.37 -6.62
CA GLY A 66 9.32 -14.61 -6.98
C GLY A 66 8.90 -15.21 -8.33
N LEU A 67 7.81 -14.74 -8.92
CA LEU A 67 7.22 -15.27 -10.17
C LEU A 67 7.32 -14.31 -11.36
N THR A 68 7.87 -13.12 -11.14
CA THR A 68 8.04 -12.04 -12.13
C THR A 68 9.46 -11.49 -12.05
N SER A 69 9.90 -10.76 -13.07
CA SER A 69 11.28 -10.27 -13.15
C SER A 69 11.42 -8.77 -13.45
N ARG A 70 10.39 -8.14 -14.00
CA ARG A 70 10.44 -6.76 -14.51
C ARG A 70 9.35 -5.85 -13.92
N ILE A 71 8.11 -6.35 -13.87
CA ILE A 71 6.96 -5.54 -13.45
C ILE A 71 7.14 -5.04 -12.00
N HIS A 72 6.85 -3.77 -11.76
CA HIS A 72 6.81 -3.24 -10.41
C HIS A 72 5.60 -3.81 -9.66
N LEU A 73 5.75 -4.00 -8.36
CA LEU A 73 4.73 -4.60 -7.52
C LEU A 73 4.49 -3.73 -6.30
N GLY A 74 3.24 -3.55 -5.91
CA GLY A 74 2.95 -2.76 -4.72
C GLY A 74 1.57 -2.96 -4.14
N PRO A 75 1.41 -2.70 -2.83
CA PRO A 75 0.10 -2.52 -2.23
C PRO A 75 -0.52 -1.20 -2.72
N ALA A 76 -1.82 -1.18 -2.94
CA ALA A 76 -2.56 0.05 -3.17
C ALA A 76 -3.93 -0.03 -2.46
N VAL A 77 -3.84 0.14 -1.15
CA VAL A 77 -2.72 0.52 -0.27
C VAL A 77 -2.58 -0.46 0.89
N ILE A 78 -1.51 -0.34 1.70
CA ILE A 78 -1.52 -0.85 3.07
C ILE A 78 -2.37 0.10 3.90
N VAL A 79 -3.36 -0.43 4.61
CA VAL A 79 -4.15 0.33 5.59
C VAL A 79 -3.38 0.41 6.90
N VAL A 80 -2.42 1.33 6.97
CA VAL A 80 -1.42 1.43 8.04
C VAL A 80 -1.99 1.32 9.46
N PRO A 81 -3.11 1.99 9.81
CA PRO A 81 -3.64 1.94 11.17
C PRO A 81 -4.13 0.57 11.65
N LEU A 82 -4.28 -0.39 10.73
CA LEU A 82 -4.69 -1.76 11.07
C LEU A 82 -3.52 -2.68 11.43
N TYR A 83 -2.29 -2.16 11.41
CA TYR A 83 -1.08 -2.92 11.69
C TYR A 83 -0.39 -2.45 12.97
N GLN A 84 0.34 -3.37 13.59
CA GLN A 84 1.32 -3.00 14.59
C GLN A 84 2.52 -2.34 13.88
N PRO A 85 2.87 -1.07 14.21
CA PRO A 85 3.77 -0.26 13.38
C PRO A 85 5.16 -0.85 13.19
N VAL A 86 5.78 -1.37 14.25
CA VAL A 86 7.15 -1.93 14.19
C VAL A 86 7.17 -3.19 13.34
N ARG A 87 6.16 -4.04 13.50
CA ARG A 87 6.02 -5.25 12.69
C ARG A 87 5.86 -4.91 11.21
N LEU A 88 5.06 -3.89 10.91
CA LEU A 88 4.86 -3.44 9.53
C LEU A 88 6.17 -2.93 8.90
N LEU A 89 7.01 -2.21 9.65
CA LEU A 89 8.33 -1.78 9.18
C LEU A 89 9.22 -2.96 8.77
N GLU A 90 9.26 -4.00 9.61
CA GLU A 90 10.06 -5.20 9.33
C GLU A 90 9.54 -5.95 8.11
N ASP A 91 8.21 -6.09 7.98
CA ASP A 91 7.57 -6.74 6.85
C ASP A 91 7.82 -5.97 5.54
N ILE A 92 7.72 -4.63 5.55
CA ILE A 92 8.05 -3.79 4.40
C ILE A 92 9.52 -3.97 4.00
N GLY A 93 10.43 -3.94 4.96
CA GLY A 93 11.85 -4.12 4.70
C GLY A 93 12.16 -5.50 4.09
N MET A 94 11.53 -6.54 4.60
CA MET A 94 11.68 -7.90 4.07
C MET A 94 11.14 -8.00 2.63
N VAL A 95 9.96 -7.42 2.37
CA VAL A 95 9.37 -7.39 1.02
C VAL A 95 10.22 -6.58 0.06
N ALA A 96 10.80 -5.46 0.51
CA ALA A 96 11.75 -4.68 -0.29
C ALA A 96 12.96 -5.52 -0.70
N GLY A 97 13.50 -6.31 0.22
CA GLY A 97 14.58 -7.25 -0.08
C GLY A 97 14.21 -8.32 -1.11
N LEU A 98 12.98 -8.84 -1.07
CA LEU A 98 12.46 -9.83 -2.03
C LEU A 98 12.17 -9.24 -3.41
N CYS A 99 11.68 -8.01 -3.47
CA CYS A 99 11.31 -7.33 -4.71
C CYS A 99 12.49 -6.61 -5.38
N GLY A 100 13.53 -6.26 -4.61
CA GLY A 100 14.57 -5.34 -5.07
C GLY A 100 13.98 -3.99 -5.47
N ASP A 101 14.48 -3.40 -6.54
CA ASP A 101 14.06 -2.07 -7.04
C ASP A 101 12.63 -2.03 -7.60
N ARG A 102 11.91 -3.17 -7.60
CA ARG A 102 10.56 -3.29 -8.15
C ARG A 102 9.45 -2.96 -7.15
N LEU A 103 9.76 -2.79 -5.87
CA LEU A 103 8.74 -2.44 -4.88
C LEU A 103 8.30 -0.98 -5.04
N ARG A 104 6.99 -0.76 -5.12
CA ARG A 104 6.31 0.52 -5.01
C ARG A 104 5.40 0.48 -3.78
N LEU A 105 5.69 1.26 -2.75
CA LEU A 105 4.98 1.18 -1.49
C LEU A 105 3.78 2.12 -1.45
N GLY A 106 2.57 1.59 -1.59
CA GLY A 106 1.33 2.34 -1.40
C GLY A 106 0.84 2.25 0.04
N ILE A 107 0.60 3.39 0.67
CA ILE A 107 0.11 3.51 2.04
C ILE A 107 -1.12 4.41 2.13
N GLY A 108 -1.95 4.18 3.14
CA GLY A 108 -3.14 4.98 3.38
C GLY A 108 -3.68 4.83 4.80
N SER A 109 -4.57 5.74 5.18
CA SER A 109 -5.20 5.73 6.51
C SER A 109 -6.43 4.83 6.61
N GLY A 110 -6.91 4.26 5.51
CA GLY A 110 -8.17 3.51 5.49
C GLY A 110 -9.42 4.40 5.55
N TYR A 111 -10.59 3.77 5.35
CA TYR A 111 -11.87 4.50 5.31
C TYR A 111 -13.09 3.65 5.65
N GLN A 112 -12.95 2.34 5.86
CA GLN A 112 -14.06 1.42 6.09
C GLN A 112 -14.33 1.23 7.58
N PRO A 113 -15.40 1.83 8.16
CA PRO A 113 -15.63 1.77 9.61
C PRO A 113 -15.73 0.35 10.15
N PHE A 114 -16.36 -0.56 9.38
CA PHE A 114 -16.55 -1.95 9.83
C PHE A 114 -15.23 -2.75 9.89
N GLU A 115 -14.21 -2.38 9.14
CA GLU A 115 -12.88 -2.98 9.22
C GLU A 115 -12.19 -2.53 10.51
N PHE A 116 -12.19 -1.23 10.78
CA PHE A 116 -11.64 -0.67 12.00
C PHE A 116 -12.27 -1.25 13.27
N ASP A 117 -13.59 -1.35 13.27
CA ASP A 117 -14.37 -1.94 14.38
C ASP A 117 -13.87 -3.37 14.72
N ARG A 118 -13.61 -4.18 13.71
CA ARG A 118 -13.18 -5.58 13.89
C ARG A 118 -11.72 -5.75 14.25
N PHE A 119 -10.90 -4.77 13.95
CA PHE A 119 -9.51 -4.69 14.38
C PHE A 119 -9.34 -3.94 15.70
N GLU A 120 -10.45 -3.53 16.34
CA GLU A 120 -10.43 -2.72 17.56
C GLU A 120 -9.61 -1.43 17.40
N ALA A 121 -9.57 -0.89 16.18
CA ALA A 121 -8.86 0.33 15.81
C ALA A 121 -9.83 1.50 15.66
N GLU A 122 -9.38 2.72 15.95
CA GLU A 122 -10.20 3.91 15.90
C GLU A 122 -10.04 4.64 14.56
N LEU A 123 -11.10 4.70 13.76
CA LEU A 123 -11.07 5.36 12.45
C LEU A 123 -10.74 6.86 12.56
N ASP A 124 -11.20 7.53 13.60
CA ASP A 124 -10.93 8.96 13.82
C ASP A 124 -9.44 9.23 14.10
N HIS A 125 -8.70 8.24 14.60
CA HIS A 125 -7.26 8.30 14.83
C HIS A 125 -6.43 7.76 13.63
N SER A 126 -7.06 7.37 12.54
CA SER A 126 -6.39 6.75 11.40
C SER A 126 -5.36 7.66 10.70
N LYS A 127 -5.66 8.95 10.56
CA LYS A 127 -4.73 9.92 9.95
C LYS A 127 -3.54 10.23 10.85
N PRO A 128 -3.70 10.53 12.15
CA PRO A 128 -2.58 10.61 13.09
C PRO A 128 -1.69 9.37 13.09
N ALA A 129 -2.28 8.17 13.06
CA ALA A 129 -1.53 6.92 13.01
C ALA A 129 -0.69 6.77 11.73
N LEU A 130 -1.25 7.14 10.58
CA LEU A 130 -0.50 7.17 9.32
C LEU A 130 0.65 8.19 9.37
N ASP A 131 0.41 9.39 9.88
CA ASP A 131 1.43 10.43 10.00
C ASP A 131 2.56 10.01 10.95
N GLU A 132 2.21 9.36 12.06
CA GLU A 132 3.20 8.82 12.99
C GLU A 132 4.02 7.69 12.37
N PHE A 133 3.37 6.77 11.66
CA PHE A 133 4.07 5.69 10.97
C PHE A 133 5.06 6.20 9.92
N ILE A 134 4.71 7.25 9.18
CA ILE A 134 5.63 7.88 8.22
C ILE A 134 6.88 8.44 8.95
N ARG A 135 6.70 9.10 10.10
CA ARG A 135 7.83 9.59 10.92
C ARG A 135 8.68 8.45 11.48
N LEU A 136 8.02 7.38 11.93
CA LEU A 136 8.70 6.19 12.42
C LEU A 136 9.54 5.53 11.30
N MET A 137 8.97 5.40 10.10
CA MET A 137 9.67 4.86 8.93
C MET A 137 10.87 5.74 8.52
N ASP A 138 10.70 7.07 8.55
CA ASP A 138 11.81 8.00 8.30
C ASP A 138 12.96 7.77 9.29
N ALA A 139 12.65 7.67 10.59
CA ALA A 139 13.65 7.44 11.63
C ALA A 139 14.36 6.09 11.46
N ALA A 140 13.57 5.03 11.21
CA ALA A 140 14.08 3.67 11.08
C ALA A 140 14.98 3.47 9.85
N TYR A 141 14.71 4.20 8.77
CA TYR A 141 15.44 4.05 7.51
C TYR A 141 16.58 5.08 7.32
N ALA A 142 16.63 6.09 8.19
CA ALA A 142 17.69 7.11 8.15
C ALA A 142 19.03 6.62 8.71
N SER A 143 19.02 5.70 9.67
CA SER A 143 20.24 5.22 10.35
C SER A 143 20.16 3.73 10.70
N GLU A 144 21.28 3.14 11.04
CA GLU A 144 21.38 1.73 11.43
C GLU A 144 20.68 1.48 12.79
N THR A 145 20.87 2.41 13.73
CA THR A 145 20.18 2.42 15.02
C THR A 145 19.37 3.70 15.15
N PHE A 146 18.21 3.61 15.78
CA PHE A 146 17.33 4.74 16.04
C PHE A 146 16.51 4.49 17.31
N ALA A 147 16.04 5.58 17.92
CA ALA A 147 14.98 5.57 18.93
C ALA A 147 13.80 6.38 18.40
N PHE A 148 12.61 6.11 18.89
CA PHE A 148 11.40 6.81 18.46
C PHE A 148 10.46 7.06 19.62
N GLU A 149 9.98 8.29 19.77
CA GLU A 149 8.92 8.71 20.69
C GLU A 149 7.75 9.27 19.88
N GLY A 150 6.62 8.58 19.94
CA GLY A 150 5.36 8.98 19.33
C GLY A 150 4.20 8.84 20.32
N ASP A 151 3.01 9.19 19.86
CA ASP A 151 1.80 9.06 20.66
C ASP A 151 1.32 7.59 20.72
N ILE A 152 1.61 6.81 19.68
CA ILE A 152 1.19 5.41 19.52
C ILE A 152 2.38 4.48 19.75
N THR A 153 3.55 4.83 19.23
CA THR A 153 4.73 3.96 19.23
C THR A 153 5.88 4.60 19.98
N ASN A 154 6.41 3.89 20.96
CA ASN A 154 7.61 4.29 21.70
C ASN A 154 8.63 3.16 21.64
N LEU A 155 9.82 3.45 21.08
CA LEU A 155 10.90 2.49 20.90
C LEU A 155 12.18 3.01 21.56
N PRO A 156 12.80 2.21 22.44
CA PRO A 156 14.17 2.45 22.87
C PRO A 156 15.11 2.34 21.65
N GLU A 157 16.37 2.67 21.85
CA GLU A 157 17.37 2.48 20.79
C GLU A 157 17.33 1.05 20.25
N THR A 158 17.09 0.90 18.96
CA THR A 158 16.93 -0.38 18.27
C THR A 158 17.41 -0.27 16.83
N SER A 159 17.41 -1.41 16.11
CA SER A 159 17.71 -1.48 14.68
C SER A 159 16.71 -2.35 13.96
N ILE A 160 16.41 -2.01 12.70
CA ILE A 160 15.63 -2.85 11.79
C ILE A 160 16.58 -3.56 10.83
N THR A 161 16.80 -4.85 11.07
CA THR A 161 17.76 -5.65 10.29
C THR A 161 17.38 -5.77 8.82
N THR A 162 16.08 -5.77 8.53
CA THR A 162 15.53 -5.85 7.17
C THR A 162 15.41 -4.49 6.46
N ARG A 163 15.98 -3.43 7.05
CA ARG A 163 15.92 -2.07 6.49
C ARG A 163 16.27 -2.06 4.98
N PRO A 164 15.44 -1.42 4.13
CA PRO A 164 15.74 -1.28 2.72
C PRO A 164 17.07 -0.54 2.51
N PRO A 165 17.88 -0.93 1.51
CA PRO A 165 19.16 -0.29 1.24
C PRO A 165 19.04 1.13 0.69
N GLN A 166 17.85 1.50 0.22
CA GLN A 166 17.53 2.81 -0.33
C GLN A 166 16.11 3.23 0.04
N LEU A 167 15.80 4.53 -0.08
CA LEU A 167 14.46 5.04 0.13
C LEU A 167 13.48 4.40 -0.86
N LEU A 168 12.36 3.92 -0.34
CA LEU A 168 11.32 3.32 -1.16
C LEU A 168 10.51 4.40 -1.89
N PRO A 169 10.14 4.18 -3.15
CA PRO A 169 9.13 5.00 -3.81
C PRO A 169 7.78 4.83 -3.11
N ILE A 170 7.21 5.92 -2.60
CA ILE A 170 5.98 5.90 -1.82
C ILE A 170 4.82 6.48 -2.62
N TRP A 171 3.70 5.76 -2.62
CA TRP A 171 2.39 6.20 -3.08
C TRP A 171 1.49 6.39 -1.86
N ILE A 172 0.76 7.51 -1.80
CA ILE A 172 -0.14 7.79 -0.69
C ILE A 172 -1.56 7.99 -1.18
N ALA A 173 -2.50 7.23 -0.62
CA ALA A 173 -3.91 7.35 -0.97
C ALA A 173 -4.65 8.32 -0.05
N GLY A 174 -5.49 9.14 -0.65
CA GLY A 174 -6.41 10.02 0.03
C GLY A 174 -6.75 11.25 -0.81
N ASP A 175 -8.03 11.61 -0.79
CA ASP A 175 -8.58 12.71 -1.60
C ASP A 175 -8.61 14.05 -0.84
N SER A 176 -8.04 14.13 0.37
CA SER A 176 -8.02 15.38 1.14
C SER A 176 -6.87 16.28 0.71
N GLU A 177 -7.10 17.60 0.75
CA GLU A 177 -6.05 18.60 0.51
C GLU A 177 -4.82 18.37 1.40
N ALA A 178 -5.03 17.95 2.65
CA ALA A 178 -3.93 17.64 3.57
C ALA A 178 -3.05 16.49 3.06
N THR A 179 -3.66 15.43 2.50
CA THR A 179 -2.93 14.30 1.89
C THR A 179 -2.14 14.75 0.66
N HIS A 180 -2.75 15.57 -0.21
CA HIS A 180 -2.06 16.08 -1.40
C HIS A 180 -0.88 17.00 -1.01
N ARG A 181 -1.06 17.87 -0.01
CA ARG A 181 0.03 18.70 0.53
C ARG A 181 1.15 17.86 1.15
N LEU A 182 0.81 16.77 1.83
CA LEU A 182 1.79 15.84 2.38
C LEU A 182 2.57 15.17 1.25
N ALA A 183 1.89 14.66 0.23
CA ALA A 183 2.50 14.06 -0.95
C ALA A 183 3.48 15.02 -1.63
N ALA A 184 3.06 16.26 -1.88
CA ALA A 184 3.91 17.28 -2.50
C ALA A 184 5.16 17.60 -1.67
N ARG A 185 5.01 17.78 -0.34
CA ARG A 185 6.15 18.10 0.55
C ARG A 185 7.18 16.97 0.64
N ARG A 186 6.73 15.72 0.50
CA ARG A 186 7.56 14.53 0.66
C ARG A 186 7.97 13.87 -0.67
N SER A 187 7.57 14.45 -1.78
CA SER A 187 7.77 13.85 -3.12
C SER A 187 7.17 12.45 -3.23
N TYR A 188 6.03 12.22 -2.56
CA TYR A 188 5.25 11.00 -2.69
C TYR A 188 4.32 11.12 -3.90
N THR A 189 4.02 10.00 -4.54
CA THR A 189 3.05 9.95 -5.62
C THR A 189 1.64 9.81 -5.04
N PRO A 190 0.70 10.74 -5.31
CA PRO A 190 -0.66 10.60 -4.83
C PRO A 190 -1.42 9.50 -5.61
N ILE A 191 -2.16 8.66 -4.87
CA ILE A 191 -3.18 7.78 -5.43
C ILE A 191 -4.50 8.51 -5.31
N ILE A 192 -5.06 8.93 -6.44
CA ILE A 192 -6.32 9.65 -6.50
C ILE A 192 -7.42 8.68 -6.92
N THR A 193 -8.43 8.51 -6.07
CA THR A 193 -9.61 7.74 -6.40
C THR A 193 -10.65 8.67 -7.03
N GLY A 194 -11.00 8.41 -8.27
CA GLY A 194 -12.06 9.19 -8.90
C GLY A 194 -13.41 8.92 -8.23
N ARG A 195 -13.99 9.93 -7.62
CA ARG A 195 -15.34 9.86 -7.03
C ARG A 195 -16.45 10.21 -8.02
N GLY A 196 -16.12 10.48 -9.28
CA GLY A 196 -17.08 10.88 -10.29
C GLY A 196 -17.52 9.74 -11.19
N SER A 197 -18.82 9.52 -11.29
CA SER A 197 -19.43 8.79 -12.40
C SER A 197 -20.01 9.81 -13.35
N GLY A 198 -19.50 9.91 -14.58
CA GLY A 198 -20.07 10.78 -15.60
C GLY A 198 -19.04 11.55 -16.43
N SER A 199 -19.53 12.44 -17.29
CA SER A 199 -18.73 13.23 -18.24
C SER A 199 -17.73 14.21 -17.60
N ASP A 200 -17.82 14.46 -16.30
CA ASP A 200 -16.98 15.42 -15.56
C ASP A 200 -15.83 14.78 -14.79
N TYR A 201 -15.72 13.45 -14.80
CA TYR A 201 -14.70 12.70 -14.09
C TYR A 201 -13.27 13.18 -14.37
N LEU A 202 -12.94 13.41 -15.63
CA LEU A 202 -11.61 13.89 -16.04
C LEU A 202 -11.37 15.35 -15.62
N GLY A 203 -12.42 16.19 -15.62
CA GLY A 203 -12.36 17.56 -15.13
C GLY A 203 -12.09 17.62 -13.63
N ASP A 204 -12.79 16.80 -12.87
CA ASP A 204 -12.61 16.63 -11.41
C ASP A 204 -11.21 16.12 -11.05
N MET A 205 -10.71 15.13 -11.80
CA MET A 205 -9.34 14.61 -11.64
C MET A 205 -8.30 15.69 -11.92
N ARG A 206 -8.49 16.46 -12.98
CA ARG A 206 -7.57 17.53 -13.36
C ARG A 206 -7.53 18.65 -12.33
N ALA A 207 -8.68 19.07 -11.81
CA ALA A 207 -8.79 20.10 -10.77
C ALA A 207 -8.14 19.70 -9.43
N ARG A 208 -7.85 18.43 -9.22
CA ARG A 208 -7.15 17.92 -8.01
C ARG A 208 -5.64 17.79 -8.19
N ILE A 209 -5.16 17.85 -9.42
CA ILE A 209 -3.73 17.73 -9.76
C ILE A 209 -3.09 19.12 -9.88
N ASP A 210 -3.86 20.13 -10.33
CA ASP A 210 -3.48 21.54 -10.42
C ASP A 210 -3.55 22.23 -9.04
#